data_1fa0885e147885729e5fd74c052a576a
#
_entry.id   1fa0885e147885729e5fd74c052a576a
#
_cell.length_a   1.000
_cell.length_b   1.000
_cell.length_c   1.000
_cell.angle_alpha   90.00
_cell.angle_beta   90.00
_cell.angle_gamma   90.00
#
_symmetry.space_group_name_H-M   'P 1'
#
loop_
_entity.id
_entity.type
_entity.pdbx_description
1 polymer ?
#
loop_
_entity_poly.entity_id
_entity_poly.type
_entity_poly.pdbx_seq_one_letter_code
_entity_poly.pdbx_strand_id
1 'polypeptide(L)'
;MDIKKLAESLNPTERKVVKVLDNFSSFHDIMKVTGLKDIEVMRAFQWLQNKNVVRIKEERKELVFLDENGKKYLREGLPEKRFLQAIEASAGISEITKKTGLADEEVMISLGVLKSKKAIEIKKEKGLVISIMEHGKHLLKHGFPEEQFLKEQFPKELNSLNEGEKLVLENLKKRKKIVKVEFSKIINAELQKQVKN
;
A
#
# COMPACT_ATOMS: atom_id res chain seq x y z
N MET A 1 -19.58 -25.29 30.68
CA MET A 1 -18.16 -25.75 30.54
C MET A 1 -17.42 -25.30 31.79
N ASP A 2 -16.61 -26.15 32.43
CA ASP A 2 -15.83 -25.76 33.61
C ASP A 2 -14.61 -24.94 33.13
N ILE A 3 -14.68 -23.62 33.32
CA ILE A 3 -13.66 -22.66 32.88
C ILE A 3 -12.30 -22.96 33.53
N LYS A 4 -12.30 -23.43 34.78
CA LYS A 4 -11.07 -23.75 35.51
C LYS A 4 -10.34 -24.94 34.85
N LYS A 5 -11.06 -26.01 34.58
CA LYS A 5 -10.52 -27.19 33.87
C LYS A 5 -10.04 -26.83 32.47
N LEU A 6 -10.78 -25.94 31.78
CA LEU A 6 -10.39 -25.46 30.46
C LEU A 6 -9.06 -24.69 30.55
N ALA A 7 -8.93 -23.74 31.48
CA ALA A 7 -7.72 -22.96 31.67
C ALA A 7 -6.49 -23.84 32.00
N GLU A 8 -6.70 -24.90 32.81
CA GLU A 8 -5.67 -25.89 33.14
C GLU A 8 -5.23 -26.70 31.91
N SER A 9 -6.14 -26.96 30.97
CA SER A 9 -5.87 -27.73 29.75
C SER A 9 -5.08 -26.96 28.69
N LEU A 10 -4.94 -25.63 28.82
CA LEU A 10 -4.24 -24.81 27.84
C LEU A 10 -2.71 -24.96 27.98
N ASN A 11 -2.05 -25.21 26.87
CA ASN A 11 -0.58 -25.21 26.82
C ASN A 11 -0.01 -23.78 26.85
N PRO A 12 1.32 -23.61 27.06
CA PRO A 12 1.93 -22.27 27.15
C PRO A 12 1.68 -21.37 25.95
N THR A 13 1.66 -21.92 24.73
CA THR A 13 1.43 -21.16 23.48
C THR A 13 -0.02 -20.70 23.39
N GLU A 14 -0.97 -21.59 23.69
CA GLU A 14 -2.40 -21.26 23.74
C GLU A 14 -2.67 -20.17 24.77
N ARG A 15 -2.07 -20.24 25.96
CA ARG A 15 -2.20 -19.21 27.02
C ARG A 15 -1.68 -17.85 26.56
N LYS A 16 -0.54 -17.79 25.84
CA LYS A 16 -0.03 -16.55 25.28
C LYS A 16 -1.01 -15.93 24.30
N VAL A 17 -1.60 -16.74 23.41
CA VAL A 17 -2.56 -16.27 22.41
C VAL A 17 -3.84 -15.79 23.09
N VAL A 18 -4.45 -16.56 23.98
CA VAL A 18 -5.69 -16.20 24.66
C VAL A 18 -5.58 -14.87 25.40
N LYS A 19 -4.44 -14.59 26.07
CA LYS A 19 -4.21 -13.35 26.81
C LYS A 19 -4.33 -12.08 25.96
N VAL A 20 -4.10 -12.16 24.68
CA VAL A 20 -4.10 -10.98 23.79
C VAL A 20 -5.37 -10.89 22.92
N LEU A 21 -6.21 -11.93 22.90
CA LEU A 21 -7.40 -12.00 22.04
C LEU A 21 -8.49 -10.98 22.37
N ASP A 22 -8.50 -10.40 23.57
CA ASP A 22 -9.44 -9.32 23.92
C ASP A 22 -9.13 -8.02 23.18
N ASN A 23 -7.87 -7.80 22.82
CA ASN A 23 -7.40 -6.57 22.17
C ASN A 23 -7.01 -6.80 20.71
N PHE A 24 -6.68 -8.03 20.32
CA PHE A 24 -6.18 -8.36 18.98
C PHE A 24 -6.87 -9.62 18.45
N SER A 25 -7.53 -9.50 17.30
CA SER A 25 -8.18 -10.64 16.64
C SER A 25 -7.41 -11.13 15.41
N SER A 26 -6.61 -10.25 14.80
CA SER A 26 -5.85 -10.55 13.59
C SER A 26 -4.67 -11.47 13.86
N PHE A 27 -4.51 -12.49 13.03
CA PHE A 27 -3.36 -13.41 13.05
C PHE A 27 -2.02 -12.69 13.07
N HIS A 28 -1.88 -11.67 12.22
CA HIS A 28 -0.64 -10.89 12.12
C HIS A 28 -0.33 -10.09 13.38
N ASP A 29 -1.34 -9.43 13.96
CA ASP A 29 -1.15 -8.64 15.17
C ASP A 29 -0.81 -9.53 16.37
N ILE A 30 -1.45 -10.70 16.44
CA ILE A 30 -1.17 -11.69 17.49
C ILE A 30 0.27 -12.20 17.36
N MET A 31 0.76 -12.50 16.17
CA MET A 31 2.18 -12.84 15.96
C MET A 31 3.10 -11.75 16.48
N LYS A 32 2.82 -10.50 16.09
CA LYS A 32 3.63 -9.33 16.46
C LYS A 32 3.68 -9.08 17.96
N VAL A 33 2.53 -9.18 18.63
CA VAL A 33 2.42 -8.90 20.08
C VAL A 33 2.94 -10.05 20.93
N THR A 34 2.73 -11.31 20.51
CA THR A 34 3.16 -12.49 21.27
C THR A 34 4.61 -12.91 20.99
N GLY A 35 5.20 -12.43 19.88
CA GLY A 35 6.51 -12.88 19.41
C GLY A 35 6.54 -14.33 18.91
N LEU A 36 5.39 -14.96 18.73
CA LEU A 36 5.27 -16.32 18.22
C LEU A 36 5.45 -16.34 16.71
N LYS A 37 5.98 -17.46 16.19
CA LYS A 37 6.06 -17.70 14.74
C LYS A 37 4.69 -18.03 14.17
N ASP A 38 4.52 -17.84 12.86
CA ASP A 38 3.30 -18.14 12.10
C ASP A 38 2.71 -19.54 12.40
N ILE A 39 3.59 -20.57 12.33
CA ILE A 39 3.21 -21.97 12.62
C ILE A 39 2.72 -22.14 14.06
N GLU A 40 3.30 -21.44 15.02
CA GLU A 40 2.93 -21.54 16.44
C GLU A 40 1.55 -20.91 16.69
N VAL A 41 1.30 -19.72 16.10
CA VAL A 41 0.00 -19.05 16.22
C VAL A 41 -1.08 -19.86 15.50
N MET A 42 -0.79 -20.39 14.29
CA MET A 42 -1.76 -21.20 13.56
C MET A 42 -2.15 -22.47 14.32
N ARG A 43 -1.18 -23.16 14.91
CA ARG A 43 -1.44 -24.35 15.76
C ARG A 43 -2.23 -23.98 17.01
N ALA A 44 -1.88 -22.87 17.68
CA ALA A 44 -2.63 -22.39 18.82
C ALA A 44 -4.09 -22.09 18.45
N PHE A 45 -4.35 -21.44 17.33
CA PHE A 45 -5.69 -21.19 16.82
C PHE A 45 -6.47 -22.48 16.60
N GLN A 46 -5.89 -23.47 15.93
CA GLN A 46 -6.53 -24.76 15.68
C GLN A 46 -6.87 -25.49 17.00
N TRP A 47 -5.94 -25.54 17.96
CA TRP A 47 -6.18 -26.19 19.23
C TRP A 47 -7.22 -25.47 20.10
N LEU A 48 -7.17 -24.12 20.12
CA LEU A 48 -8.16 -23.31 20.81
C LEU A 48 -9.56 -23.43 20.16
N GLN A 49 -9.62 -23.55 18.84
CA GLN A 49 -10.88 -23.83 18.14
C GLN A 49 -11.43 -25.22 18.48
N ASN A 50 -10.58 -26.26 18.52
CA ASN A 50 -10.98 -27.62 18.90
C ASN A 50 -11.48 -27.68 20.36
N LYS A 51 -10.96 -26.80 21.23
CA LYS A 51 -11.40 -26.65 22.62
C LYS A 51 -12.62 -25.72 22.78
N ASN A 52 -13.18 -25.23 21.67
CA ASN A 52 -14.28 -24.26 21.66
C ASN A 52 -13.97 -22.95 22.42
N VAL A 53 -12.69 -22.54 22.50
CA VAL A 53 -12.26 -21.30 23.12
C VAL A 53 -12.39 -20.14 22.12
N VAL A 54 -12.03 -20.38 20.85
CA VAL A 54 -12.07 -19.37 19.78
C VAL A 54 -12.90 -19.85 18.61
N ARG A 55 -13.38 -18.89 17.84
CA ARG A 55 -13.90 -19.09 16.48
C ARG A 55 -12.93 -18.45 15.50
N ILE A 56 -12.42 -19.24 14.56
CA ILE A 56 -11.58 -18.74 13.47
C ILE A 56 -12.48 -18.29 12.33
N LYS A 57 -12.23 -17.06 11.84
CA LYS A 57 -12.83 -16.52 10.63
C LYS A 57 -11.74 -16.33 9.58
N GLU A 58 -11.97 -16.86 8.40
CA GLU A 58 -11.09 -16.69 7.25
C GLU A 58 -11.83 -15.85 6.21
N GLU A 59 -11.20 -14.74 5.83
CA GLU A 59 -11.72 -13.86 4.78
C GLU A 59 -10.66 -13.74 3.69
N ARG A 60 -11.10 -13.68 2.44
CA ARG A 60 -10.25 -13.32 1.31
C ARG A 60 -10.49 -11.85 1.00
N LYS A 61 -9.44 -11.05 1.07
CA LYS A 61 -9.49 -9.63 0.76
C LYS A 61 -8.53 -9.31 -0.36
N GLU A 62 -8.93 -8.38 -1.22
CA GLU A 62 -8.04 -7.80 -2.20
C GLU A 62 -7.24 -6.68 -1.53
N LEU A 63 -5.93 -6.84 -1.53
CA LEU A 63 -5.00 -5.88 -0.96
C LEU A 63 -4.14 -5.25 -2.04
N VAL A 64 -4.00 -3.94 -1.94
CA VAL A 64 -3.10 -3.15 -2.78
C VAL A 64 -1.74 -3.09 -2.10
N PHE A 65 -0.68 -3.43 -2.84
CA PHE A 65 0.71 -3.37 -2.38
C PHE A 65 1.51 -2.41 -3.24
N LEU A 66 2.53 -1.80 -2.66
CA LEU A 66 3.57 -1.14 -3.45
C LEU A 66 4.47 -2.18 -4.10
N ASP A 67 4.67 -2.04 -5.42
CA ASP A 67 5.62 -2.85 -6.17
C ASP A 67 7.00 -2.15 -6.27
N GLU A 68 7.93 -2.68 -7.01
CA GLU A 68 9.33 -2.22 -7.08
C GLU A 68 9.44 -0.72 -7.42
N ASN A 69 8.79 -0.29 -8.51
CA ASN A 69 8.80 1.12 -8.91
C ASN A 69 8.03 2.02 -7.94
N GLY A 70 6.95 1.53 -7.32
CA GLY A 70 6.23 2.26 -6.29
C GLY A 70 7.12 2.57 -5.08
N LYS A 71 7.89 1.58 -4.63
CA LYS A 71 8.87 1.75 -3.54
C LYS A 71 10.02 2.69 -3.94
N LYS A 72 10.48 2.63 -5.20
CA LYS A 72 11.49 3.55 -5.76
C LYS A 72 10.95 4.98 -5.74
N TYR A 73 9.76 5.21 -6.29
CA TYR A 73 9.18 6.55 -6.42
C TYR A 73 8.73 7.14 -5.07
N LEU A 74 8.44 6.30 -4.08
CA LEU A 74 8.24 6.77 -2.70
C LEU A 74 9.49 7.44 -2.13
N ARG A 75 10.68 6.93 -2.47
CA ARG A 75 11.97 7.46 -1.99
C ARG A 75 12.48 8.62 -2.84
N GLU A 76 12.39 8.50 -4.15
CA GLU A 76 13.01 9.41 -5.12
C GLU A 76 12.07 10.49 -5.64
N GLY A 77 10.76 10.36 -5.38
CA GLY A 77 9.69 11.15 -5.99
C GLY A 77 9.25 10.60 -7.33
N LEU A 78 8.04 10.96 -7.73
CA LEU A 78 7.48 10.56 -9.03
C LEU A 78 8.32 11.12 -10.19
N PRO A 79 8.53 10.36 -11.28
CA PRO A 79 9.22 10.86 -12.46
C PRO A 79 8.63 12.16 -13.01
N GLU A 80 7.30 12.28 -13.07
CA GLU A 80 6.60 13.50 -13.51
C GLU A 80 6.90 14.72 -12.65
N LYS A 81 7.01 14.54 -11.35
CA LYS A 81 7.39 15.62 -10.43
C LYS A 81 8.81 16.08 -10.69
N ARG A 82 9.76 15.14 -10.75
CA ARG A 82 11.17 15.41 -11.06
C ARG A 82 11.30 16.08 -12.43
N PHE A 83 10.54 15.62 -13.41
CA PHE A 83 10.47 16.20 -14.75
C PHE A 83 10.02 17.67 -14.72
N LEU A 84 8.92 17.99 -14.02
CA LEU A 84 8.43 19.37 -13.88
C LEU A 84 9.40 20.26 -13.11
N GLN A 85 10.04 19.74 -12.07
CA GLN A 85 11.03 20.48 -11.28
C GLN A 85 12.26 20.92 -12.11
N ALA A 86 12.57 20.19 -13.19
CA ALA A 86 13.69 20.54 -14.07
C ALA A 86 13.36 21.67 -15.07
N ILE A 87 12.09 22.08 -15.16
CA ILE A 87 11.62 23.13 -16.07
C ILE A 87 11.40 24.41 -15.27
N GLU A 88 12.18 25.44 -15.51
CA GLU A 88 11.94 26.76 -14.92
C GLU A 88 10.78 27.49 -15.61
N ALA A 89 10.89 27.72 -16.93
CA ALA A 89 9.84 28.27 -17.78
C ALA A 89 9.63 27.37 -19.00
N SER A 90 10.71 27.03 -19.69
CA SER A 90 10.76 26.09 -20.81
C SER A 90 12.11 25.39 -20.86
N ALA A 91 12.14 24.15 -21.33
CA ALA A 91 13.36 23.36 -21.47
C ALA A 91 13.24 22.33 -22.61
N GLY A 92 14.36 21.95 -23.19
CA GLY A 92 14.44 20.82 -24.13
C GLY A 92 14.47 19.46 -23.41
N ILE A 93 14.00 18.41 -24.08
CA ILE A 93 14.01 17.04 -23.50
C ILE A 93 15.40 16.63 -23.02
N SER A 94 16.43 16.85 -23.83
CA SER A 94 17.82 16.48 -23.49
C SER A 94 18.33 17.19 -22.23
N GLU A 95 17.91 18.43 -22.03
CA GLU A 95 18.25 19.21 -20.84
C GLU A 95 17.56 18.61 -19.59
N ILE A 96 16.25 18.34 -19.71
CA ILE A 96 15.46 17.74 -18.64
C ILE A 96 16.04 16.39 -18.25
N THR A 97 16.35 15.52 -19.22
CA THR A 97 16.94 14.21 -18.96
C THR A 97 18.28 14.32 -18.24
N LYS A 98 19.14 15.25 -18.65
CA LYS A 98 20.43 15.48 -17.98
C LYS A 98 20.26 15.99 -16.53
N LYS A 99 19.35 16.94 -16.30
CA LYS A 99 19.08 17.51 -14.97
C LYS A 99 18.46 16.48 -14.01
N THR A 100 17.60 15.61 -14.52
CA THR A 100 16.84 14.68 -13.68
C THR A 100 17.47 13.30 -13.52
N GLY A 101 18.27 12.87 -14.52
CA GLY A 101 18.77 11.50 -14.60
C GLY A 101 17.66 10.45 -14.79
N LEU A 102 16.48 10.85 -15.28
CA LEU A 102 15.40 9.93 -15.63
C LEU A 102 15.78 9.04 -16.82
N ALA A 103 15.39 7.78 -16.76
CA ALA A 103 15.51 6.90 -17.91
C ALA A 103 14.57 7.34 -19.04
N ASP A 104 14.92 7.02 -20.29
CA ASP A 104 14.11 7.41 -21.45
C ASP A 104 12.64 6.98 -21.33
N GLU A 105 12.37 5.79 -20.82
CA GLU A 105 11.02 5.32 -20.57
C GLU A 105 10.28 6.19 -19.54
N GLU A 106 10.96 6.62 -18.47
CA GLU A 106 10.40 7.51 -17.44
C GLU A 106 10.12 8.91 -18.03
N VAL A 107 10.99 9.42 -18.89
CA VAL A 107 10.81 10.68 -19.61
C VAL A 107 9.56 10.63 -20.49
N MET A 108 9.43 9.58 -21.31
CA MET A 108 8.29 9.42 -22.22
C MET A 108 6.95 9.28 -21.48
N ILE A 109 6.94 8.50 -20.39
CA ILE A 109 5.77 8.37 -19.54
C ILE A 109 5.42 9.73 -18.90
N SER A 110 6.41 10.46 -18.38
CA SER A 110 6.19 11.77 -17.76
C SER A 110 5.60 12.78 -18.76
N LEU A 111 6.12 12.82 -19.99
CA LEU A 111 5.56 13.65 -21.06
C LEU A 111 4.08 13.33 -21.34
N GLY A 112 3.75 12.04 -21.47
CA GLY A 112 2.38 11.60 -21.72
C GLY A 112 1.43 11.99 -20.57
N VAL A 113 1.83 11.71 -19.33
CA VAL A 113 1.04 12.01 -18.14
C VAL A 113 0.86 13.52 -17.95
N LEU A 114 1.94 14.30 -18.04
CA LEU A 114 1.89 15.74 -17.84
C LEU A 114 1.11 16.46 -18.94
N LYS A 115 1.21 15.99 -20.19
CA LYS A 115 0.41 16.51 -21.30
C LYS A 115 -1.07 16.21 -21.09
N SER A 116 -1.44 14.98 -20.69
CA SER A 116 -2.83 14.62 -20.42
C SER A 116 -3.45 15.43 -19.28
N LYS A 117 -2.64 15.75 -18.28
CA LYS A 117 -3.01 16.64 -17.15
C LYS A 117 -2.99 18.13 -17.53
N LYS A 118 -2.66 18.52 -18.77
CA LYS A 118 -2.47 19.91 -19.20
C LYS A 118 -1.47 20.67 -18.29
N ALA A 119 -0.50 19.97 -17.76
CA ALA A 119 0.53 20.53 -16.89
C ALA A 119 1.71 21.13 -17.68
N ILE A 120 1.88 20.69 -18.94
CA ILE A 120 2.89 21.15 -19.88
C ILE A 120 2.31 21.42 -21.27
N GLU A 121 2.94 22.32 -22.01
CA GLU A 121 2.78 22.52 -23.43
C GLU A 121 4.03 22.03 -24.17
N ILE A 122 3.86 21.40 -25.32
CA ILE A 122 4.96 20.89 -26.15
C ILE A 122 4.93 21.58 -27.49
N LYS A 123 5.99 22.31 -27.83
CA LYS A 123 6.16 22.97 -29.13
C LYS A 123 7.30 22.32 -29.90
N LYS A 124 7.13 22.22 -31.20
CA LYS A 124 8.17 21.74 -32.13
C LYS A 124 8.79 22.94 -32.82
N GLU A 125 9.97 23.35 -32.36
CA GLU A 125 10.76 24.42 -32.96
C GLU A 125 12.02 23.82 -33.63
N LYS A 126 13.22 24.15 -33.18
CA LYS A 126 14.47 23.46 -33.58
C LYS A 126 14.73 22.17 -32.75
N GLY A 127 13.68 21.61 -32.14
CA GLY A 127 13.61 20.46 -31.24
C GLY A 127 12.28 20.49 -30.51
N LEU A 128 12.08 19.55 -29.59
CA LEU A 128 10.92 19.58 -28.70
C LEU A 128 11.21 20.49 -27.51
N VAL A 129 10.49 21.61 -27.44
CA VAL A 129 10.53 22.57 -26.33
C VAL A 129 9.29 22.33 -25.46
N ILE A 130 9.51 22.16 -24.18
CA ILE A 130 8.47 21.88 -23.18
C ILE A 130 8.37 23.06 -22.24
N SER A 131 7.17 23.65 -22.14
CA SER A 131 6.88 24.76 -21.25
C SER A 131 5.94 24.30 -20.14
N ILE A 132 6.22 24.75 -18.90
CA ILE A 132 5.34 24.48 -17.77
C ILE A 132 4.12 25.39 -17.83
N MET A 133 2.93 24.78 -17.64
CA MET A 133 1.63 25.48 -17.61
C MET A 133 1.19 25.76 -16.17
N GLU A 134 0.17 26.60 -16.00
CA GLU A 134 -0.33 26.94 -14.65
C GLU A 134 -0.72 25.71 -13.83
N HIS A 135 -1.34 24.70 -14.46
CA HIS A 135 -1.65 23.47 -13.74
C HIS A 135 -0.39 22.70 -13.32
N GLY A 136 0.69 22.75 -14.11
CA GLY A 136 1.98 22.17 -13.72
C GLY A 136 2.59 22.87 -12.51
N LYS A 137 2.52 24.19 -12.45
CA LYS A 137 2.94 24.96 -11.26
C LYS A 137 2.09 24.63 -10.04
N HIS A 138 0.78 24.48 -10.24
CA HIS A 138 -0.13 24.07 -9.18
C HIS A 138 0.23 22.68 -8.63
N LEU A 139 0.53 21.69 -9.50
CA LEU A 139 0.97 20.36 -9.08
C LEU A 139 2.29 20.38 -8.30
N LEU A 140 3.24 21.24 -8.69
CA LEU A 140 4.48 21.40 -7.93
C LEU A 140 4.24 21.99 -6.55
N LYS A 141 3.31 22.94 -6.42
CA LYS A 141 2.98 23.61 -5.16
C LYS A 141 2.17 22.73 -4.20
N HIS A 142 1.16 22.01 -4.71
CA HIS A 142 0.19 21.28 -3.91
C HIS A 142 0.43 19.76 -3.87
N GLY A 143 1.35 19.27 -4.70
CA GLY A 143 1.69 17.84 -4.80
C GLY A 143 0.84 17.10 -5.83
N PHE A 144 1.27 15.90 -6.14
CA PHE A 144 0.59 14.98 -7.04
C PHE A 144 -0.31 14.04 -6.21
N PRO A 145 -1.58 13.82 -6.59
CA PRO A 145 -2.44 12.85 -5.91
C PRO A 145 -1.82 11.45 -5.85
N GLU A 146 -1.13 11.04 -6.91
CA GLU A 146 -0.43 9.77 -7.00
C GLU A 146 0.72 9.68 -5.98
N GLU A 147 1.45 10.77 -5.76
CA GLU A 147 2.52 10.82 -4.75
C GLU A 147 1.95 10.75 -3.32
N GLN A 148 0.83 11.43 -3.09
CA GLN A 148 0.13 11.38 -1.80
C GLN A 148 -0.34 9.95 -1.50
N PHE A 149 -0.96 9.29 -2.49
CA PHE A 149 -1.40 7.91 -2.36
C PHE A 149 -0.25 6.95 -2.04
N LEU A 150 0.90 7.09 -2.74
CA LEU A 150 2.07 6.23 -2.48
C LEU A 150 2.68 6.42 -1.08
N LYS A 151 2.49 7.58 -0.43
CA LYS A 151 2.97 7.86 0.93
C LYS A 151 2.10 7.28 2.03
N GLU A 152 0.93 6.75 1.69
CA GLU A 152 0.05 6.14 2.66
C GLU A 152 0.56 4.78 3.15
N GLN A 153 -0.10 4.23 4.16
CA GLN A 153 0.29 2.92 4.71
C GLN A 153 -0.17 1.79 3.78
N PHE A 154 0.74 0.91 3.42
CA PHE A 154 0.48 -0.32 2.65
C PHE A 154 0.80 -1.57 3.47
N PRO A 155 0.09 -2.69 3.22
CA PRO A 155 -0.97 -2.87 2.22
C PRO A 155 -2.28 -2.18 2.61
N LYS A 156 -3.06 -1.73 1.60
CA LYS A 156 -4.40 -1.17 1.76
C LYS A 156 -5.45 -2.16 1.25
N GLU A 157 -6.58 -2.24 1.94
CA GLU A 157 -7.70 -3.02 1.45
C GLU A 157 -8.39 -2.29 0.29
N LEU A 158 -8.56 -2.97 -0.86
CA LEU A 158 -9.12 -2.36 -2.07
C LEU A 158 -10.52 -1.77 -1.82
N ASN A 159 -11.35 -2.48 -1.05
CA ASN A 159 -12.71 -2.06 -0.74
C ASN A 159 -12.79 -0.87 0.24
N SER A 160 -11.71 -0.54 0.94
CA SER A 160 -11.66 0.62 1.84
C SER A 160 -11.30 1.93 1.13
N LEU A 161 -10.89 1.85 -0.15
CA LEU A 161 -10.52 3.02 -0.92
C LEU A 161 -11.75 3.87 -1.27
N ASN A 162 -11.64 5.18 -1.10
CA ASN A 162 -12.63 6.13 -1.60
C ASN A 162 -12.52 6.28 -3.13
N GLU A 163 -13.48 6.98 -3.76
CA GLU A 163 -13.53 7.13 -5.22
C GLU A 163 -12.31 7.86 -5.80
N GLY A 164 -11.78 8.86 -5.08
CA GLY A 164 -10.55 9.56 -5.50
C GLY A 164 -9.34 8.64 -5.48
N GLU A 165 -9.17 7.84 -4.43
CA GLU A 165 -8.09 6.86 -4.31
C GLU A 165 -8.21 5.74 -5.36
N LYS A 166 -9.42 5.27 -5.67
CA LYS A 166 -9.65 4.30 -6.75
C LYS A 166 -9.21 4.84 -8.10
N LEU A 167 -9.54 6.10 -8.40
CA LEU A 167 -9.11 6.75 -9.65
C LEU A 167 -7.57 6.86 -9.73
N VAL A 168 -6.94 7.24 -8.64
CA VAL A 168 -5.48 7.29 -8.54
C VAL A 168 -4.87 5.89 -8.71
N LEU A 169 -5.41 4.88 -8.04
CA LEU A 169 -4.98 3.49 -8.18
C LEU A 169 -5.07 3.00 -9.64
N GLU A 170 -6.18 3.27 -10.33
CA GLU A 170 -6.33 2.89 -11.75
C GLU A 170 -5.30 3.58 -12.65
N ASN A 171 -4.93 4.81 -12.37
CA ASN A 171 -3.86 5.50 -13.09
C ASN A 171 -2.47 4.89 -12.81
N LEU A 172 -2.21 4.50 -11.56
CA LEU A 172 -0.95 3.85 -11.17
C LEU A 172 -0.84 2.43 -11.73
N LYS A 173 -1.95 1.67 -11.82
CA LYS A 173 -1.99 0.32 -12.41
C LYS A 173 -1.63 0.29 -13.90
N LYS A 174 -1.88 1.38 -14.64
CA LYS A 174 -1.48 1.50 -16.06
C LYS A 174 0.04 1.53 -16.26
N ARG A 175 0.79 1.73 -15.19
CA ARG A 175 2.26 1.86 -15.20
C ARG A 175 2.89 0.61 -14.61
N LYS A 176 3.99 0.17 -15.21
CA LYS A 176 4.68 -1.06 -14.78
C LYS A 176 5.16 -0.97 -13.34
N LYS A 177 4.84 -1.98 -12.54
CA LYS A 177 5.43 -2.25 -11.23
C LYS A 177 5.34 -1.10 -10.22
N ILE A 178 4.31 -0.23 -10.28
CA ILE A 178 4.09 0.78 -9.26
C ILE A 178 3.27 0.20 -8.12
N VAL A 179 2.13 -0.38 -8.45
CA VAL A 179 1.23 -1.03 -7.50
C VAL A 179 0.80 -2.39 -8.05
N LYS A 180 0.48 -3.30 -7.16
CA LYS A 180 -0.13 -4.59 -7.49
C LYS A 180 -1.30 -4.86 -6.56
N VAL A 181 -2.32 -5.55 -7.07
CA VAL A 181 -3.47 -5.99 -6.29
C VAL A 181 -3.43 -7.51 -6.20
N GLU A 182 -3.45 -8.03 -5.00
CA GLU A 182 -3.37 -9.46 -4.74
C GLU A 182 -4.44 -9.87 -3.74
N PHE A 183 -4.98 -11.09 -3.90
CA PHE A 183 -5.82 -11.69 -2.89
C PHE A 183 -4.98 -12.17 -1.72
N SER A 184 -5.34 -11.71 -0.53
CA SER A 184 -4.73 -12.16 0.71
C SER A 184 -5.77 -12.82 1.60
N LYS A 185 -5.38 -13.95 2.18
CA LYS A 185 -6.17 -14.64 3.19
C LYS A 185 -5.93 -13.96 4.54
N ILE A 186 -6.97 -13.34 5.07
CA ILE A 186 -6.95 -12.74 6.41
C ILE A 186 -7.57 -13.74 7.37
N ILE A 187 -6.85 -14.08 8.42
CA ILE A 187 -7.28 -15.00 9.46
C ILE A 187 -7.47 -14.21 10.75
N ASN A 188 -8.66 -14.28 11.30
CA ASN A 188 -9.00 -13.67 12.58
C ASN A 188 -9.48 -14.76 13.55
N ALA A 189 -9.15 -14.60 14.83
CA ALA A 189 -9.68 -15.43 15.92
C ALA A 189 -10.44 -14.57 16.91
N GLU A 190 -11.63 -15.00 17.28
CA GLU A 190 -12.48 -14.33 18.25
C GLU A 190 -12.79 -15.28 19.41
N LEU A 191 -12.71 -14.79 20.66
CA LEU A 191 -13.13 -15.56 21.82
C LEU A 191 -14.62 -15.90 21.73
N GLN A 192 -14.97 -17.16 22.01
CA GLN A 192 -16.38 -17.56 22.07
C GLN A 192 -17.05 -16.96 23.30
N LYS A 193 -18.32 -16.60 23.18
CA LYS A 193 -19.11 -15.95 24.25
C LYS A 193 -19.10 -16.72 25.58
N GLN A 194 -18.95 -18.05 25.54
CA GLN A 194 -18.90 -18.92 26.72
C GLN A 194 -17.60 -18.78 27.55
N VAL A 195 -16.61 -18.09 27.04
CA VAL A 195 -15.29 -17.89 27.67
C VAL A 195 -15.08 -16.44 28.09
N LYS A 196 -15.95 -15.51 27.65
CA LYS A 196 -15.87 -14.07 27.95
C LYS A 196 -16.45 -13.67 29.33
N ASN A 197 -16.95 -14.61 30.13
CA ASN A 197 -17.53 -14.33 31.46
C ASN A 197 -16.60 -14.81 32.57
#